data_964a430fc6db5272d297483738639251
#
_entry.id   964a430fc6db5272d297483738639251
#
_cell.length_a   1.000
_cell.length_b   1.000
_cell.length_c   1.000
_cell.angle_alpha   90.00
_cell.angle_beta   90.00
_cell.angle_gamma   90.00
#
_symmetry.space_group_name_H-M   'P 1'
#
loop_
_entity.id
_entity.type
_entity.pdbx_description
1 polymer ?
#
loop_
_entity_poly.entity_id
_entity_poly.type
_entity_poly.pdbx_seq_one_letter_code
_entity_poly.pdbx_strand_id
1 'polypeptide(L)'
;ASDEQKKITEINSGAYWFKTDALLSALRELTPNNSQGEYYLTDTVSILINKDLRADAYISENPNVVLGANDRKGLLMLNTVARMAIIEKHMDNGVEFTCTDGITIGRDVKIGAGTTILPGTILQGKTIISDNCVIGPNCLIDDCIVGYDTKLNYVQAFQSSIGDNVKIGPFVHIRPNSIIKSGVKIGDFVEVKNSTIGENTAVAHLTYVGDSDVGKHVNFGCGCVTVNYDGTKKARTTIGDNAFIGCNTNLIAPVTVGNGAYTAAGTTVTKDVPDNALALDRGEFRIKEGYALRKLKGRNK
;
A
#
# COMPACT_ATOMS: atom_id res chain seq x y z
N ALA A 1 -2.57 -24.14 -44.31
CA ALA A 1 -3.85 -24.65 -43.86
C ALA A 1 -4.82 -24.70 -45.08
N SER A 2 -5.58 -25.78 -45.26
CA SER A 2 -6.63 -25.84 -46.24
C SER A 2 -7.76 -24.87 -45.87
N ASP A 3 -8.66 -24.60 -46.87
CA ASP A 3 -9.79 -23.68 -46.59
C ASP A 3 -10.78 -24.26 -45.56
N GLU A 4 -10.82 -25.57 -45.37
CA GLU A 4 -11.53 -26.20 -44.27
C GLU A 4 -10.83 -26.01 -42.92
N GLN A 5 -9.51 -26.14 -42.87
CA GLN A 5 -8.73 -25.91 -41.68
C GLN A 5 -8.80 -24.46 -41.20
N LYS A 6 -8.94 -23.49 -42.12
CA LYS A 6 -9.14 -22.06 -41.79
C LYS A 6 -10.47 -21.75 -41.09
N LYS A 7 -11.45 -22.65 -41.18
CA LYS A 7 -12.76 -22.53 -40.52
C LYS A 7 -12.74 -23.01 -39.06
N ILE A 8 -11.68 -23.70 -38.64
CA ILE A 8 -11.54 -24.17 -37.26
C ILE A 8 -11.28 -22.98 -36.35
N THR A 9 -12.16 -22.77 -35.38
CA THR A 9 -12.09 -21.68 -34.41
C THR A 9 -11.47 -22.12 -33.07
N GLU A 10 -11.32 -23.43 -32.86
CA GLU A 10 -10.66 -23.97 -31.70
C GLU A 10 -9.15 -23.95 -31.88
N ILE A 11 -8.42 -23.54 -30.85
CA ILE A 11 -6.95 -23.50 -30.86
C ILE A 11 -6.40 -24.41 -29.77
N ASN A 12 -5.22 -24.97 -30.02
CA ASN A 12 -4.49 -25.75 -29.05
C ASN A 12 -3.83 -24.83 -28.02
N SER A 13 -4.17 -25.02 -26.77
CA SER A 13 -3.59 -24.23 -25.66
C SER A 13 -2.14 -24.58 -25.33
N GLY A 14 -1.62 -25.69 -25.85
CA GLY A 14 -0.31 -26.22 -25.46
C GLY A 14 -0.29 -26.90 -24.08
N ALA A 15 -1.42 -27.01 -23.41
CA ALA A 15 -1.55 -27.72 -22.14
C ALA A 15 -2.14 -29.12 -22.36
N TYR A 16 -1.48 -30.14 -21.82
CA TYR A 16 -1.84 -31.52 -22.04
C TYR A 16 -1.88 -32.31 -20.74
N TRP A 17 -2.77 -33.32 -20.71
CA TRP A 17 -2.83 -34.28 -19.62
C TRP A 17 -2.66 -35.68 -20.20
N PHE A 18 -1.60 -36.38 -19.81
CA PHE A 18 -1.27 -37.70 -20.32
C PHE A 18 -1.24 -38.77 -19.24
N LYS A 19 -1.57 -40.03 -19.63
CA LYS A 19 -1.09 -41.17 -18.87
C LYS A 19 0.44 -41.27 -19.12
N THR A 20 1.21 -41.38 -18.05
CA THR A 20 2.70 -41.32 -18.10
C THR A 20 3.28 -42.34 -19.09
N ASP A 21 2.85 -43.60 -19.00
CA ASP A 21 3.38 -44.67 -19.87
C ASP A 21 3.07 -44.41 -21.34
N ALA A 22 1.88 -43.91 -21.66
CA ALA A 22 1.47 -43.57 -23.00
C ALA A 22 2.32 -42.42 -23.57
N LEU A 23 2.54 -41.36 -22.76
CA LEU A 23 3.40 -40.25 -23.16
C LEU A 23 4.83 -40.71 -23.43
N LEU A 24 5.43 -41.48 -22.50
CA LEU A 24 6.80 -42.00 -22.65
C LEU A 24 6.95 -42.86 -23.90
N SER A 25 5.91 -43.64 -24.26
CA SER A 25 5.88 -44.40 -25.49
C SER A 25 5.84 -43.49 -26.72
N ALA A 26 4.98 -42.45 -26.73
CA ALA A 26 4.85 -41.53 -27.84
C ALA A 26 6.10 -40.66 -28.06
N LEU A 27 6.74 -40.20 -26.97
CA LEU A 27 7.97 -39.37 -27.02
C LEU A 27 9.14 -40.08 -27.71
N ARG A 28 9.19 -41.41 -27.64
CA ARG A 28 10.24 -42.23 -28.33
C ARG A 28 10.05 -42.30 -29.85
N GLU A 29 8.85 -41.98 -30.34
CA GLU A 29 8.46 -42.04 -31.75
C GLU A 29 8.41 -40.65 -32.39
N LEU A 30 8.62 -39.58 -31.61
CA LEU A 30 8.69 -38.24 -32.17
C LEU A 30 9.85 -38.11 -33.15
N THR A 31 9.58 -37.44 -34.23
CA THR A 31 10.60 -37.12 -35.25
C THR A 31 10.62 -35.64 -35.53
N PRO A 32 11.76 -35.02 -35.83
CA PRO A 32 11.87 -33.60 -36.18
C PRO A 32 11.47 -33.35 -37.67
N ASN A 33 10.53 -34.08 -38.19
CA ASN A 33 10.17 -34.03 -39.63
C ASN A 33 9.20 -32.86 -39.90
N ASN A 34 9.63 -31.65 -39.63
CA ASN A 34 8.89 -30.43 -39.90
C ASN A 34 9.82 -29.34 -40.46
N SER A 35 9.24 -28.23 -40.94
CA SER A 35 10.01 -27.12 -41.56
C SER A 35 11.03 -26.44 -40.62
N GLN A 36 10.94 -26.63 -39.31
CA GLN A 36 11.79 -26.02 -38.30
C GLN A 36 12.81 -27.04 -37.75
N GLY A 37 12.65 -28.34 -38.05
CA GLY A 37 13.54 -29.39 -37.52
C GLY A 37 13.40 -29.61 -36.02
N GLU A 38 12.28 -29.28 -35.43
CA GLU A 38 12.03 -29.36 -33.99
C GLU A 38 11.11 -30.55 -33.64
N TYR A 39 11.21 -31.03 -32.40
CA TYR A 39 10.27 -32.02 -31.86
C TYR A 39 9.06 -31.33 -31.25
N TYR A 40 7.88 -31.60 -31.82
CA TYR A 40 6.64 -31.01 -31.31
C TYR A 40 5.91 -31.97 -30.38
N LEU A 41 5.61 -31.53 -29.18
CA LEU A 41 4.83 -32.29 -28.20
C LEU A 41 3.42 -32.59 -28.74
N THR A 42 2.86 -31.69 -29.56
CA THR A 42 1.56 -31.87 -30.25
C THR A 42 1.49 -33.14 -31.08
N ASP A 43 2.61 -33.60 -31.67
CA ASP A 43 2.64 -34.78 -32.53
C ASP A 43 2.39 -36.06 -31.73
N THR A 44 2.63 -36.05 -30.41
CA THR A 44 2.32 -37.18 -29.53
C THR A 44 0.82 -37.54 -29.56
N VAL A 45 -0.07 -36.56 -29.73
CA VAL A 45 -1.51 -36.79 -29.80
C VAL A 45 -1.86 -37.70 -31.03
N SER A 46 -1.29 -37.36 -32.20
CA SER A 46 -1.47 -38.17 -33.43
C SER A 46 -0.86 -39.56 -33.26
N ILE A 47 0.32 -39.68 -32.65
CA ILE A 47 0.97 -40.99 -32.40
C ILE A 47 0.06 -41.85 -31.50
N LEU A 48 -0.52 -41.28 -30.44
CA LEU A 48 -1.38 -42.00 -29.52
C LEU A 48 -2.69 -42.46 -30.17
N ILE A 49 -3.32 -41.60 -31.00
CA ILE A 49 -4.51 -41.93 -31.75
C ILE A 49 -4.21 -43.09 -32.74
N ASN A 50 -3.08 -43.05 -33.43
CA ASN A 50 -2.67 -44.11 -34.36
C ASN A 50 -2.37 -45.46 -33.65
N LYS A 51 -2.24 -45.45 -32.34
CA LYS A 51 -2.10 -46.66 -31.49
C LYS A 51 -3.44 -47.08 -30.85
N ASP A 52 -4.56 -46.61 -31.37
CA ASP A 52 -5.91 -46.88 -30.86
C ASP A 52 -6.10 -46.44 -29.40
N LEU A 53 -5.30 -45.48 -28.92
CA LEU A 53 -5.48 -44.89 -27.59
C LEU A 53 -6.44 -43.70 -27.71
N ARG A 54 -7.29 -43.54 -26.67
CA ARG A 54 -8.25 -42.47 -26.62
C ARG A 54 -7.54 -41.13 -26.36
N ALA A 55 -7.74 -40.15 -27.25
CA ALA A 55 -7.47 -38.75 -27.04
C ALA A 55 -8.78 -37.96 -27.04
N ASP A 56 -8.85 -36.96 -26.17
CA ASP A 56 -10.04 -36.10 -26.04
C ASP A 56 -9.60 -34.65 -25.83
N ALA A 57 -10.48 -33.69 -26.12
CA ALA A 57 -10.21 -32.28 -25.94
C ALA A 57 -11.17 -31.68 -24.91
N TYR A 58 -10.65 -30.90 -24.00
CA TYR A 58 -11.44 -30.06 -23.12
C TYR A 58 -11.48 -28.64 -23.66
N ILE A 59 -12.68 -28.15 -23.98
CA ILE A 59 -12.89 -26.78 -24.45
C ILE A 59 -13.14 -25.91 -23.25
N SER A 60 -12.25 -24.91 -23.02
CA SER A 60 -12.42 -23.93 -21.96
C SER A 60 -13.40 -22.83 -22.39
N GLU A 61 -14.36 -22.50 -21.52
CA GLU A 61 -15.29 -21.38 -21.74
C GLU A 61 -14.56 -20.02 -21.59
N ASN A 62 -13.42 -19.98 -20.89
CA ASN A 62 -12.63 -18.77 -20.72
C ASN A 62 -11.51 -18.71 -21.77
N PRO A 63 -11.57 -17.82 -22.79
CA PRO A 63 -10.56 -17.71 -23.82
C PRO A 63 -9.21 -17.22 -23.31
N ASN A 64 -9.18 -16.59 -22.13
CA ASN A 64 -7.95 -16.03 -21.56
C ASN A 64 -6.98 -17.09 -21.02
N VAL A 65 -7.43 -18.35 -20.80
CA VAL A 65 -6.57 -19.43 -20.30
C VAL A 65 -5.46 -19.84 -21.25
N VAL A 66 -5.59 -19.50 -22.52
CA VAL A 66 -4.61 -19.82 -23.58
C VAL A 66 -3.66 -18.67 -23.89
N LEU A 67 -3.83 -17.51 -23.24
CA LEU A 67 -2.98 -16.37 -23.48
C LEU A 67 -1.58 -16.63 -22.93
N GLY A 68 -0.58 -16.54 -23.79
CA GLY A 68 0.84 -16.64 -23.45
C GLY A 68 1.59 -15.36 -23.79
N ALA A 69 2.69 -15.09 -23.11
CA ALA A 69 3.57 -13.97 -23.43
C ALA A 69 4.92 -14.49 -23.91
N ASN A 70 5.27 -14.20 -25.15
CA ASN A 70 6.58 -14.50 -25.71
C ASN A 70 7.50 -13.26 -25.72
N ASP A 71 6.96 -12.09 -25.47
CA ASP A 71 7.67 -10.83 -25.41
C ASP A 71 7.10 -9.88 -24.33
N ARG A 72 7.72 -8.73 -24.16
CA ARG A 72 7.30 -7.72 -23.16
C ARG A 72 5.93 -7.12 -23.47
N LYS A 73 5.52 -7.06 -24.75
CA LYS A 73 4.21 -6.53 -25.15
C LYS A 73 3.12 -7.53 -24.77
N GLY A 74 3.35 -8.81 -25.04
CA GLY A 74 2.47 -9.88 -24.61
C GLY A 74 2.31 -9.93 -23.09
N LEU A 75 3.41 -9.75 -22.35
CA LEU A 75 3.37 -9.68 -20.88
C LEU A 75 2.54 -8.49 -20.39
N LEU A 76 2.68 -7.31 -21.00
CA LEU A 76 1.86 -6.13 -20.65
C LEU A 76 0.37 -6.40 -20.91
N MET A 77 0.04 -7.06 -22.02
CA MET A 77 -1.33 -7.45 -22.33
C MET A 77 -1.89 -8.41 -21.26
N LEU A 78 -1.13 -9.44 -20.88
CA LEU A 78 -1.52 -10.39 -19.83
C LEU A 78 -1.74 -9.70 -18.49
N ASN A 79 -0.85 -8.79 -18.11
CA ASN A 79 -1.02 -8.00 -16.89
C ASN A 79 -2.30 -7.16 -16.92
N THR A 80 -2.65 -6.60 -18.09
CA THR A 80 -3.89 -5.83 -18.25
C THR A 80 -5.12 -6.72 -18.08
N VAL A 81 -5.13 -7.90 -18.70
CA VAL A 81 -6.23 -8.87 -18.56
C VAL A 81 -6.38 -9.33 -17.11
N ALA A 82 -5.28 -9.72 -16.47
CA ALA A 82 -5.29 -10.16 -15.07
C ALA A 82 -5.76 -9.04 -14.12
N ARG A 83 -5.28 -7.82 -14.31
CA ARG A 83 -5.68 -6.64 -13.54
C ARG A 83 -7.19 -6.38 -13.66
N MET A 84 -7.72 -6.40 -14.88
CA MET A 84 -9.15 -6.16 -15.10
C MET A 84 -10.01 -7.26 -14.48
N ALA A 85 -9.62 -8.52 -14.61
CA ALA A 85 -10.35 -9.63 -13.99
C ALA A 85 -10.43 -9.51 -12.45
N ILE A 86 -9.37 -9.00 -11.80
CA ILE A 86 -9.40 -8.74 -10.36
C ILE A 86 -10.34 -7.56 -10.02
N ILE A 87 -10.30 -6.48 -10.80
CA ILE A 87 -11.16 -5.31 -10.61
C ILE A 87 -12.62 -5.69 -10.79
N GLU A 88 -12.98 -6.41 -11.86
CA GLU A 88 -14.33 -6.90 -12.15
C GLU A 88 -14.86 -7.77 -11.00
N LYS A 89 -14.05 -8.70 -10.49
CA LYS A 89 -14.41 -9.48 -9.30
C LYS A 89 -14.77 -8.62 -8.09
N HIS A 90 -14.06 -7.51 -7.89
CA HIS A 90 -14.38 -6.59 -6.78
C HIS A 90 -15.64 -5.78 -7.09
N MET A 91 -15.89 -5.39 -8.34
CA MET A 91 -17.15 -4.75 -8.76
C MET A 91 -18.35 -5.66 -8.47
N ASP A 92 -18.25 -6.93 -8.80
CA ASP A 92 -19.28 -7.94 -8.54
C ASP A 92 -19.57 -8.10 -7.04
N ASN A 93 -18.59 -7.80 -6.19
CA ASN A 93 -18.72 -7.80 -4.73
C ASN A 93 -19.12 -6.42 -4.14
N GLY A 94 -19.58 -5.48 -4.97
CA GLY A 94 -20.11 -4.19 -4.53
C GLY A 94 -19.06 -3.10 -4.26
N VAL A 95 -17.86 -3.23 -4.83
CA VAL A 95 -16.82 -2.18 -4.78
C VAL A 95 -17.02 -1.22 -5.96
N GLU A 96 -16.97 0.07 -5.71
CA GLU A 96 -17.10 1.12 -6.72
C GLU A 96 -15.74 1.57 -7.23
N PHE A 97 -15.64 1.75 -8.56
CA PHE A 97 -14.47 2.31 -9.24
C PHE A 97 -14.92 3.48 -10.11
N THR A 98 -14.46 4.68 -9.82
CA THR A 98 -14.79 5.86 -10.65
C THR A 98 -14.14 5.81 -12.02
N CYS A 99 -12.95 5.23 -12.10
CA CYS A 99 -12.28 4.77 -13.31
C CYS A 99 -11.21 3.74 -12.92
N THR A 100 -10.62 3.05 -13.89
CA THR A 100 -9.61 2.00 -13.61
C THR A 100 -8.17 2.45 -13.88
N ASP A 101 -7.95 3.73 -14.19
CA ASP A 101 -6.65 4.24 -14.56
C ASP A 101 -5.66 4.17 -13.40
N GLY A 102 -4.54 3.50 -13.64
CA GLY A 102 -3.47 3.33 -12.65
C GLY A 102 -3.84 2.48 -11.42
N ILE A 103 -5.05 1.92 -11.36
CA ILE A 103 -5.43 1.05 -10.26
C ILE A 103 -4.79 -0.32 -10.43
N THR A 104 -4.14 -0.80 -9.39
CA THR A 104 -3.59 -2.16 -9.32
C THR A 104 -3.98 -2.79 -7.98
N ILE A 105 -4.61 -3.97 -8.04
CA ILE A 105 -5.06 -4.70 -6.86
C ILE A 105 -4.41 -6.08 -6.88
N GLY A 106 -3.71 -6.40 -5.79
CA GLY A 106 -3.10 -7.71 -5.60
C GLY A 106 -4.14 -8.82 -5.44
N ARG A 107 -3.75 -10.02 -5.81
CA ARG A 107 -4.63 -11.20 -5.80
C ARG A 107 -5.26 -11.50 -4.43
N ASP A 108 -4.49 -11.28 -3.35
CA ASP A 108 -4.86 -11.63 -1.98
C ASP A 108 -5.52 -10.46 -1.22
N VAL A 109 -5.68 -9.32 -1.89
CA VAL A 109 -6.37 -8.13 -1.33
C VAL A 109 -7.86 -8.41 -1.20
N LYS A 110 -8.43 -7.96 -0.09
CA LYS A 110 -9.87 -8.03 0.18
C LYS A 110 -10.42 -6.62 0.35
N ILE A 111 -11.57 -6.34 -0.26
CA ILE A 111 -12.22 -5.03 -0.20
C ILE A 111 -13.68 -5.25 0.10
N GLY A 112 -14.19 -4.55 1.12
CA GLY A 112 -15.57 -4.60 1.55
C GLY A 112 -16.51 -3.83 0.63
N ALA A 113 -17.80 -4.17 0.69
CA ALA A 113 -18.83 -3.57 -0.13
C ALA A 113 -19.06 -2.08 0.19
N GLY A 114 -19.54 -1.32 -0.78
CA GLY A 114 -19.74 0.14 -0.64
C GLY A 114 -18.46 0.95 -0.60
N THR A 115 -17.27 0.29 -0.69
CA THR A 115 -15.98 0.97 -0.78
C THR A 115 -15.74 1.51 -2.17
N THR A 116 -15.26 2.74 -2.27
CA THR A 116 -14.88 3.40 -3.53
C THR A 116 -13.37 3.42 -3.67
N ILE A 117 -12.85 2.94 -4.79
CA ILE A 117 -11.42 3.00 -5.14
C ILE A 117 -11.21 4.07 -6.22
N LEU A 118 -10.36 5.03 -5.93
CA LEU A 118 -10.05 6.15 -6.80
C LEU A 118 -8.78 5.91 -7.64
N PRO A 119 -8.59 6.64 -8.76
CA PRO A 119 -7.49 6.44 -9.70
C PRO A 119 -6.09 6.44 -9.08
N GLY A 120 -5.17 5.69 -9.68
CA GLY A 120 -3.78 5.63 -9.26
C GLY A 120 -3.55 4.86 -7.95
N THR A 121 -4.57 4.20 -7.42
CA THR A 121 -4.47 3.44 -6.17
C THR A 121 -3.87 2.06 -6.40
N ILE A 122 -2.88 1.70 -5.58
CA ILE A 122 -2.20 0.42 -5.59
C ILE A 122 -2.43 -0.26 -4.24
N LEU A 123 -3.05 -1.43 -4.26
CA LEU A 123 -3.30 -2.27 -3.09
C LEU A 123 -2.53 -3.59 -3.24
N GLN A 124 -1.68 -3.93 -2.28
CA GLN A 124 -0.78 -5.07 -2.36
C GLN A 124 -0.80 -5.92 -1.09
N GLY A 125 -0.07 -7.04 -1.14
CA GLY A 125 0.09 -7.95 -0.02
C GLY A 125 -1.24 -8.58 0.41
N LYS A 126 -1.39 -8.76 1.70
CA LYS A 126 -2.62 -9.26 2.33
C LYS A 126 -3.51 -8.13 2.85
N THR A 127 -3.52 -7.00 2.15
CA THR A 127 -4.31 -5.83 2.54
C THR A 127 -5.80 -6.15 2.60
N ILE A 128 -6.43 -5.69 3.67
CA ILE A 128 -7.88 -5.82 3.91
C ILE A 128 -8.44 -4.41 4.10
N ILE A 129 -9.38 -4.02 3.24
CA ILE A 129 -10.16 -2.79 3.37
C ILE A 129 -11.58 -3.19 3.77
N SER A 130 -12.10 -2.62 4.84
CA SER A 130 -13.48 -2.85 5.29
C SER A 130 -14.50 -2.09 4.41
N ASP A 131 -15.78 -2.20 4.76
CA ASP A 131 -16.88 -1.59 3.98
C ASP A 131 -16.89 -0.06 4.07
N ASN A 132 -17.52 0.57 3.10
CA ASN A 132 -17.83 2.00 3.02
C ASN A 132 -16.61 2.93 3.07
N CYS A 133 -15.44 2.45 2.71
CA CYS A 133 -14.21 3.24 2.65
C CYS A 133 -14.11 4.06 1.36
N VAL A 134 -13.28 5.10 1.39
CA VAL A 134 -12.86 5.83 0.18
C VAL A 134 -11.34 5.81 0.13
N ILE A 135 -10.78 5.09 -0.84
CA ILE A 135 -9.34 4.85 -0.95
C ILE A 135 -8.81 5.48 -2.23
N GLY A 136 -7.89 6.40 -2.07
CA GLY A 136 -7.29 7.16 -3.17
C GLY A 136 -7.76 8.62 -3.21
N PRO A 137 -7.35 9.37 -4.27
CA PRO A 137 -6.46 8.89 -5.34
C PRO A 137 -5.01 8.68 -4.89
N ASN A 138 -4.23 7.98 -5.73
CA ASN A 138 -2.78 7.83 -5.57
C ASN A 138 -2.35 7.29 -4.19
N CYS A 139 -3.04 6.29 -3.68
CA CYS A 139 -2.64 5.56 -2.48
C CYS A 139 -1.80 4.33 -2.84
N LEU A 140 -0.78 4.04 -2.03
CA LEU A 140 -0.05 2.78 -2.04
C LEU A 140 -0.20 2.13 -0.66
N ILE A 141 -0.91 1.00 -0.61
CA ILE A 141 -1.23 0.31 0.64
C ILE A 141 -0.79 -1.15 0.53
N ASP A 142 0.08 -1.57 1.42
CA ASP A 142 0.70 -2.90 1.40
C ASP A 142 0.66 -3.55 2.78
N ASP A 143 0.13 -4.77 2.86
CA ASP A 143 -0.02 -5.55 4.10
C ASP A 143 -0.71 -4.78 5.25
N CYS A 144 -1.74 -4.00 4.94
CA CYS A 144 -2.48 -3.19 5.91
C CYS A 144 -3.89 -3.71 6.17
N ILE A 145 -4.42 -3.39 7.36
CA ILE A 145 -5.84 -3.56 7.68
C ILE A 145 -6.44 -2.18 7.85
N VAL A 146 -7.52 -1.90 7.13
CA VAL A 146 -8.25 -0.62 7.16
C VAL A 146 -9.69 -0.86 7.60
N GLY A 147 -10.10 -0.19 8.66
CA GLY A 147 -11.44 -0.27 9.25
C GLY A 147 -12.50 0.48 8.45
N TYR A 148 -13.74 0.35 8.91
CA TYR A 148 -14.95 0.85 8.25
C TYR A 148 -14.98 2.38 8.13
N ASP A 149 -15.67 2.89 7.10
CA ASP A 149 -15.92 4.33 6.90
C ASP A 149 -14.66 5.20 6.85
N THR A 150 -13.51 4.60 6.55
CA THR A 150 -12.20 5.27 6.55
C THR A 150 -11.89 5.89 5.20
N LYS A 151 -11.25 7.06 5.22
CA LYS A 151 -10.89 7.82 4.02
C LYS A 151 -9.38 8.03 3.95
N LEU A 152 -8.75 7.52 2.90
CA LEU A 152 -7.32 7.65 2.63
C LEU A 152 -7.10 8.38 1.31
N ASN A 153 -6.25 9.39 1.29
CA ASN A 153 -6.02 10.26 0.15
C ASN A 153 -4.52 10.58 0.02
N TYR A 154 -3.87 10.20 -1.07
CA TYR A 154 -2.42 10.33 -1.27
C TYR A 154 -1.61 9.74 -0.09
N VAL A 155 -1.93 8.53 0.31
CA VAL A 155 -1.31 7.85 1.45
C VAL A 155 -0.41 6.73 0.99
N GLN A 156 0.77 6.62 1.58
CA GLN A 156 1.57 5.41 1.56
C GLN A 156 1.47 4.74 2.94
N ALA A 157 1.00 3.50 2.99
CA ALA A 157 0.85 2.75 4.24
C ALA A 157 1.38 1.32 4.08
N PHE A 158 2.17 0.88 5.04
CA PHE A 158 2.84 -0.40 5.03
C PHE A 158 2.70 -1.12 6.37
N GLN A 159 2.34 -2.42 6.36
CA GLN A 159 2.35 -3.34 7.50
C GLN A 159 1.80 -2.71 8.78
N SER A 160 0.61 -2.12 8.68
CA SER A 160 0.01 -1.30 9.74
C SER A 160 -1.49 -1.52 9.82
N SER A 161 -2.08 -1.14 10.95
CA SER A 161 -3.53 -1.17 11.12
C SER A 161 -4.12 0.24 11.28
N ILE A 162 -5.19 0.49 10.57
CA ILE A 162 -5.95 1.75 10.57
C ILE A 162 -7.38 1.41 10.98
N GLY A 163 -7.89 2.04 12.01
CA GLY A 163 -9.22 1.80 12.58
C GLY A 163 -10.36 2.38 11.75
N ASP A 164 -11.52 2.44 12.38
CA ASP A 164 -12.74 2.90 11.74
C ASP A 164 -12.88 4.43 11.77
N ASN A 165 -13.60 5.02 10.82
CA ASN A 165 -13.86 6.46 10.74
C ASN A 165 -12.58 7.32 10.75
N VAL A 166 -11.48 6.79 10.25
CA VAL A 166 -10.19 7.49 10.18
C VAL A 166 -10.12 8.32 8.90
N LYS A 167 -9.46 9.48 8.98
CA LYS A 167 -9.19 10.34 7.82
C LYS A 167 -7.70 10.59 7.73
N ILE A 168 -7.07 10.15 6.65
CA ILE A 168 -5.62 10.31 6.42
C ILE A 168 -5.36 10.95 5.05
N GLY A 169 -4.48 11.92 5.04
CA GLY A 169 -3.97 12.57 3.84
C GLY A 169 -4.34 14.04 3.68
N PRO A 170 -3.82 14.66 2.62
CA PRO A 170 -2.90 14.09 1.63
C PRO A 170 -1.44 14.00 2.09
N PHE A 171 -0.62 13.28 1.30
CA PHE A 171 0.85 13.18 1.46
C PHE A 171 1.29 12.66 2.83
N VAL A 172 0.70 11.56 3.26
CA VAL A 172 1.00 10.92 4.54
C VAL A 172 1.74 9.60 4.32
N HIS A 173 2.72 9.35 5.19
CA HIS A 173 3.45 8.09 5.20
C HIS A 173 3.23 7.34 6.53
N ILE A 174 2.51 6.24 6.49
CA ILE A 174 2.33 5.30 7.61
C ILE A 174 3.31 4.15 7.43
N ARG A 175 4.36 4.16 8.24
CA ARG A 175 5.42 3.16 8.18
C ARG A 175 5.07 1.92 9.01
N PRO A 176 5.78 0.79 8.79
CA PRO A 176 5.49 -0.48 9.46
C PRO A 176 5.35 -0.38 10.98
N ASN A 177 4.54 -1.29 11.52
CA ASN A 177 4.23 -1.42 12.95
C ASN A 177 3.51 -0.20 13.54
N SER A 178 2.71 0.50 12.73
CA SER A 178 1.90 1.62 13.21
C SER A 178 0.45 1.18 13.42
N ILE A 179 -0.15 1.65 14.51
CA ILE A 179 -1.53 1.38 14.88
C ILE A 179 -2.27 2.71 14.99
N ILE A 180 -3.14 2.98 14.04
CA ILE A 180 -4.00 4.17 14.03
C ILE A 180 -5.38 3.75 14.51
N LYS A 181 -5.80 4.26 15.66
CA LYS A 181 -7.10 3.91 16.26
C LYS A 181 -8.25 4.65 15.58
N SER A 182 -9.48 4.28 15.93
CA SER A 182 -10.69 4.82 15.31
C SER A 182 -10.87 6.33 15.55
N GLY A 183 -11.43 7.02 14.57
CA GLY A 183 -11.71 8.46 14.63
C GLY A 183 -10.51 9.38 14.50
N VAL A 184 -9.30 8.84 14.31
CA VAL A 184 -8.08 9.62 14.16
C VAL A 184 -8.09 10.44 12.87
N LYS A 185 -7.51 11.65 12.94
CA LYS A 185 -7.28 12.52 11.78
C LYS A 185 -5.80 12.77 11.60
N ILE A 186 -5.26 12.41 10.45
CA ILE A 186 -3.86 12.69 10.07
C ILE A 186 -3.88 13.51 8.77
N GLY A 187 -3.31 14.70 8.84
CA GLY A 187 -3.31 15.64 7.70
C GLY A 187 -1.97 15.68 6.96
N ASP A 188 -1.72 16.81 6.31
CA ASP A 188 -0.70 16.98 5.30
C ASP A 188 0.73 16.79 5.82
N PHE A 189 1.53 16.02 5.07
CA PHE A 189 2.97 15.86 5.29
C PHE A 189 3.31 15.29 6.68
N VAL A 190 2.52 14.33 7.13
CA VAL A 190 2.75 13.62 8.39
C VAL A 190 3.38 12.26 8.12
N GLU A 191 4.39 11.92 8.91
CA GLU A 191 4.97 10.58 8.95
C GLU A 191 4.72 9.94 10.32
N VAL A 192 4.18 8.72 10.32
CA VAL A 192 4.00 7.90 11.53
C VAL A 192 4.81 6.61 11.38
N LYS A 193 5.60 6.27 12.39
CA LYS A 193 6.47 5.09 12.36
C LYS A 193 6.45 4.35 13.70
N ASN A 194 6.17 3.05 13.67
CA ASN A 194 6.26 2.17 14.86
C ASN A 194 5.60 2.79 16.09
N SER A 195 4.38 3.33 15.90
CA SER A 195 3.67 4.15 16.90
C SER A 195 2.21 3.77 16.99
N THR A 196 1.64 3.94 18.16
CA THR A 196 0.21 3.87 18.38
C THR A 196 -0.37 5.28 18.49
N ILE A 197 -1.39 5.60 17.68
CA ILE A 197 -2.14 6.85 17.78
C ILE A 197 -3.53 6.52 18.32
N GLY A 198 -3.84 7.01 19.51
CA GLY A 198 -5.09 6.75 20.22
C GLY A 198 -6.31 7.38 19.57
N GLU A 199 -7.48 6.93 19.99
CA GLU A 199 -8.77 7.29 19.40
C GLU A 199 -9.01 8.80 19.37
N ASN A 200 -9.62 9.28 18.28
CA ASN A 200 -9.99 10.68 18.08
C ASN A 200 -8.84 11.69 18.19
N THR A 201 -7.60 11.23 18.11
CA THR A 201 -6.41 12.09 18.10
C THR A 201 -6.24 12.76 16.74
N ALA A 202 -5.75 14.01 16.75
CA ALA A 202 -5.49 14.79 15.56
C ALA A 202 -3.99 15.10 15.41
N VAL A 203 -3.43 14.72 14.26
CA VAL A 203 -2.05 15.03 13.84
C VAL A 203 -2.14 15.69 12.47
N ALA A 204 -2.42 17.00 12.46
CA ALA A 204 -2.96 17.63 11.26
C ALA A 204 -1.91 18.10 10.24
N HIS A 205 -0.67 18.45 10.65
CA HIS A 205 0.27 19.14 9.76
C HIS A 205 1.73 18.87 10.09
N LEU A 206 2.55 18.57 9.05
CA LEU A 206 4.03 18.63 9.08
C LEU A 206 4.65 18.00 10.33
N THR A 207 4.24 16.82 10.72
CA THR A 207 4.61 16.23 12.01
C THR A 207 5.26 14.86 11.81
N TYR A 208 6.31 14.58 12.56
CA TYR A 208 6.89 13.25 12.67
C TYR A 208 6.54 12.61 14.02
N VAL A 209 5.86 11.46 13.96
CA VAL A 209 5.54 10.64 15.14
C VAL A 209 6.21 9.28 15.01
N GLY A 210 7.37 9.12 15.61
CA GLY A 210 8.15 7.89 15.57
C GLY A 210 8.36 7.28 16.94
N ASP A 211 8.25 5.94 17.02
CA ASP A 211 8.46 5.16 18.23
C ASP A 211 7.70 5.75 19.45
N SER A 212 6.37 5.97 19.28
CA SER A 212 5.55 6.69 20.25
C SER A 212 4.27 5.95 20.61
N ASP A 213 3.82 6.14 21.85
CA ASP A 213 2.53 5.70 22.35
C ASP A 213 1.70 6.95 22.68
N VAL A 214 0.74 7.26 21.81
CA VAL A 214 -0.10 8.45 21.93
C VAL A 214 -1.50 8.06 22.40
N GLY A 215 -1.98 8.71 23.43
CA GLY A 215 -3.31 8.54 23.99
C GLY A 215 -4.42 9.03 23.07
N LYS A 216 -5.64 9.00 23.59
CA LYS A 216 -6.85 9.46 22.88
C LYS A 216 -7.06 10.96 23.03
N HIS A 217 -7.76 11.55 22.07
CA HIS A 217 -8.13 12.98 22.06
C HIS A 217 -6.91 13.93 22.16
N VAL A 218 -5.73 13.49 21.76
CA VAL A 218 -4.54 14.34 21.71
C VAL A 218 -4.60 15.23 20.47
N ASN A 219 -4.14 16.47 20.63
CA ASN A 219 -3.98 17.38 19.49
C ASN A 219 -2.52 17.76 19.30
N PHE A 220 -1.99 17.48 18.12
CA PHE A 220 -0.65 17.95 17.71
C PHE A 220 -0.77 19.23 16.90
N GLY A 221 0.00 20.23 17.33
CA GLY A 221 0.26 21.43 16.54
C GLY A 221 1.18 21.11 15.35
N CYS A 222 1.26 22.05 14.40
CA CYS A 222 2.12 21.92 13.22
C CYS A 222 3.60 21.84 13.61
N GLY A 223 4.37 21.01 12.91
CA GLY A 223 5.83 20.95 13.01
C GLY A 223 6.37 20.21 14.24
N CYS A 224 5.55 19.40 14.90
CA CYS A 224 6.00 18.63 16.05
C CYS A 224 6.87 17.44 15.64
N VAL A 225 7.85 17.11 16.49
CA VAL A 225 8.75 15.99 16.25
C VAL A 225 8.95 15.18 17.53
N THR A 226 8.72 13.88 17.46
CA THR A 226 9.21 12.93 18.47
C THR A 226 10.66 12.57 18.13
N VAL A 227 11.61 13.09 18.88
CA VAL A 227 13.04 12.86 18.66
C VAL A 227 13.40 11.51 19.28
N ASN A 228 13.21 10.45 18.53
CA ASN A 228 13.28 9.06 18.98
C ASN A 228 14.67 8.40 18.85
N TYR A 229 15.68 9.11 18.33
CA TYR A 229 17.01 8.57 18.08
C TYR A 229 18.10 9.54 18.55
N ASP A 230 19.01 9.07 19.40
CA ASP A 230 20.10 9.86 19.98
C ASP A 230 21.43 9.75 19.22
N GLY A 231 21.43 9.05 18.09
CA GLY A 231 22.64 8.73 17.31
C GLY A 231 23.13 7.29 17.54
N THR A 232 22.69 6.62 18.62
CA THR A 232 23.08 5.25 18.96
C THR A 232 21.89 4.35 19.29
N LYS A 233 20.90 4.86 20.02
CA LYS A 233 19.74 4.11 20.51
C LYS A 233 18.44 4.81 20.14
N LYS A 234 17.39 4.00 19.99
CA LYS A 234 16.02 4.50 19.87
C LYS A 234 15.34 4.42 21.23
N ALA A 235 14.54 5.44 21.53
CA ALA A 235 13.70 5.50 22.72
C ALA A 235 12.27 5.88 22.33
N ARG A 236 11.33 5.57 23.21
CA ARG A 236 9.90 5.86 22.97
C ARG A 236 9.47 7.13 23.68
N THR A 237 8.51 7.79 23.07
CA THR A 237 7.77 8.91 23.67
C THR A 237 6.40 8.43 24.08
N THR A 238 5.93 8.79 25.27
CA THR A 238 4.56 8.53 25.73
C THR A 238 3.80 9.83 25.84
N ILE A 239 2.60 9.91 25.28
CA ILE A 239 1.71 11.08 25.37
C ILE A 239 0.36 10.61 25.91
N GLY A 240 -0.04 11.16 27.04
CA GLY A 240 -1.27 10.82 27.72
C GLY A 240 -2.50 11.34 27.01
N ASP A 241 -3.66 10.91 27.49
CA ASP A 241 -4.97 11.29 26.96
C ASP A 241 -5.22 12.80 27.09
N ASN A 242 -5.92 13.37 26.12
CA ASN A 242 -6.32 14.80 26.09
C ASN A 242 -5.16 15.79 26.15
N ALA A 243 -3.93 15.36 25.88
CA ALA A 243 -2.78 16.26 25.84
C ALA A 243 -2.84 17.19 24.62
N PHE A 244 -2.26 18.37 24.75
CA PHE A 244 -2.11 19.35 23.67
C PHE A 244 -0.63 19.61 23.41
N ILE A 245 -0.15 19.20 22.25
CA ILE A 245 1.23 19.40 21.82
C ILE A 245 1.29 20.67 20.97
N GLY A 246 1.88 21.73 21.48
CA GLY A 246 1.99 23.02 20.78
C GLY A 246 2.83 22.92 19.51
N CYS A 247 2.63 23.86 18.58
CA CYS A 247 3.38 23.90 17.31
C CYS A 247 4.90 23.91 17.51
N ASN A 248 5.66 23.23 16.65
CA ASN A 248 7.12 23.15 16.70
C ASN A 248 7.65 22.63 18.05
N THR A 249 6.90 21.76 18.72
CA THR A 249 7.39 21.07 19.91
C THR A 249 8.31 19.92 19.53
N ASN A 250 9.49 19.85 20.16
CA ASN A 250 10.39 18.71 20.06
C ASN A 250 10.29 17.89 21.36
N LEU A 251 9.90 16.61 21.24
CA LEU A 251 9.83 15.67 22.37
C LEU A 251 11.08 14.78 22.33
N ILE A 252 12.05 15.05 23.21
CA ILE A 252 13.32 14.31 23.25
C ILE A 252 13.11 13.00 24.03
N ALA A 253 13.00 11.90 23.31
CA ALA A 253 12.77 10.59 23.92
C ALA A 253 14.02 10.07 24.68
N PRO A 254 13.83 9.32 25.80
CA PRO A 254 12.53 8.96 26.38
C PRO A 254 11.89 10.11 27.16
N VAL A 255 10.63 10.39 26.92
CA VAL A 255 9.88 11.42 27.63
C VAL A 255 8.40 11.06 27.71
N THR A 256 7.75 11.42 28.81
CA THR A 256 6.31 11.27 29.02
C THR A 256 5.66 12.64 29.11
N VAL A 257 4.61 12.87 28.32
CA VAL A 257 3.69 14.00 28.49
C VAL A 257 2.41 13.46 29.11
N GLY A 258 2.07 13.93 30.29
CA GLY A 258 0.95 13.44 31.09
C GLY A 258 -0.44 13.73 30.48
N ASN A 259 -1.47 13.14 31.07
CA ASN A 259 -2.85 13.34 30.63
C ASN A 259 -3.26 14.82 30.80
N GLY A 260 -3.95 15.38 29.81
CA GLY A 260 -4.37 16.77 29.81
C GLY A 260 -3.23 17.79 29.87
N ALA A 261 -1.98 17.36 29.73
CA ALA A 261 -0.84 18.26 29.75
C ALA A 261 -0.71 19.04 28.45
N TYR A 262 -0.11 20.21 28.53
CA TYR A 262 0.13 21.11 27.40
C TYR A 262 1.61 21.34 27.20
N THR A 263 2.05 21.45 25.96
CA THR A 263 3.35 22.04 25.63
C THR A 263 3.12 23.36 24.89
N ALA A 264 3.84 24.41 25.28
CA ALA A 264 3.77 25.68 24.56
C ALA A 264 4.47 25.57 23.20
N ALA A 265 4.06 26.37 22.24
CA ALA A 265 4.70 26.39 20.92
C ALA A 265 6.20 26.69 21.01
N GLY A 266 7.01 25.92 20.23
CA GLY A 266 8.47 26.04 20.18
C GLY A 266 9.21 25.41 21.37
N THR A 267 8.51 24.67 22.24
CA THR A 267 9.13 24.04 23.41
C THR A 267 9.94 22.80 23.03
N THR A 268 11.15 22.66 23.57
CA THR A 268 11.90 21.41 23.55
C THR A 268 11.77 20.71 24.92
N VAL A 269 11.03 19.60 24.91
CA VAL A 269 10.72 18.83 26.13
C VAL A 269 11.79 17.78 26.34
N THR A 270 12.56 17.92 27.42
CA THR A 270 13.66 17.00 27.78
C THR A 270 13.41 16.26 29.10
N LYS A 271 12.29 16.51 29.75
CA LYS A 271 11.88 15.88 31.03
C LYS A 271 10.36 15.58 30.95
N ASP A 272 9.94 14.63 31.77
CA ASP A 272 8.53 14.28 31.87
C ASP A 272 7.67 15.49 32.29
N VAL A 273 6.53 15.64 31.65
CA VAL A 273 5.53 16.67 31.93
C VAL A 273 4.40 16.02 32.73
N PRO A 274 4.13 16.44 33.97
CA PRO A 274 3.04 15.87 34.77
C PRO A 274 1.68 16.10 34.18
N ASP A 275 0.70 15.32 34.63
CA ASP A 275 -0.70 15.48 34.24
C ASP A 275 -1.17 16.93 34.47
N ASN A 276 -1.95 17.47 33.51
CA ASN A 276 -2.54 18.80 33.52
C ASN A 276 -1.53 19.96 33.66
N ALA A 277 -0.23 19.70 33.45
CA ALA A 277 0.82 20.74 33.55
C ALA A 277 1.02 21.42 32.16
N LEU A 278 1.58 22.61 32.19
CA LEU A 278 2.10 23.31 31.02
C LEU A 278 3.63 23.24 31.00
N ALA A 279 4.19 22.61 29.99
CA ALA A 279 5.62 22.70 29.70
C ALA A 279 5.89 23.87 28.76
N LEU A 280 6.85 24.72 29.12
CA LEU A 280 7.31 25.79 28.25
C LEU A 280 8.82 25.97 28.39
N ASP A 281 9.51 26.20 27.29
CA ASP A 281 10.91 26.53 27.21
C ASP A 281 11.08 27.81 26.38
N ARG A 282 11.10 28.95 27.02
CA ARG A 282 11.21 30.25 26.37
C ARG A 282 12.33 31.04 27.02
N GLY A 283 13.42 31.20 26.28
CA GLY A 283 14.47 32.13 26.65
C GLY A 283 14.05 33.60 26.48
N GLU A 284 14.92 34.52 26.88
CA GLU A 284 14.71 35.96 26.72
C GLU A 284 14.67 36.32 25.22
N PHE A 285 13.60 36.96 24.80
CA PHE A 285 13.46 37.46 23.44
C PHE A 285 14.35 38.70 23.25
N ARG A 286 15.36 38.62 22.37
CA ARG A 286 16.30 39.71 22.10
C ARG A 286 16.22 40.15 20.66
N ILE A 287 16.09 41.45 20.45
CA ILE A 287 16.16 42.09 19.13
C ILE A 287 17.54 42.73 18.98
N LYS A 288 18.22 42.47 17.87
CA LYS A 288 19.45 43.14 17.46
C LYS A 288 19.18 44.08 16.30
N GLU A 289 18.83 45.33 16.59
CA GLU A 289 18.55 46.31 15.55
C GLU A 289 19.75 46.53 14.62
N GLY A 290 19.48 46.74 13.36
CA GLY A 290 20.49 46.96 12.31
C GLY A 290 21.38 45.77 11.98
N TYR A 291 21.07 44.53 12.52
CA TYR A 291 21.89 43.35 12.28
C TYR A 291 22.02 43.01 10.79
N ALA A 292 20.91 43.05 10.03
CA ALA A 292 20.91 42.79 8.58
C ALA A 292 21.77 43.78 7.80
N LEU A 293 21.70 45.07 8.13
CA LEU A 293 22.49 46.11 7.45
C LEU A 293 24.00 45.91 7.68
N ARG A 294 24.41 45.45 8.87
CA ARG A 294 25.82 45.13 9.16
C ARG A 294 26.30 43.92 8.35
N LYS A 295 25.46 42.91 8.19
CA LYS A 295 25.77 41.70 7.38
C LYS A 295 25.86 42.02 5.91
N LEU A 296 24.97 42.87 5.37
CA LEU A 296 24.96 43.26 3.95
C LEU A 296 26.22 44.06 3.58
N LYS A 297 26.69 44.97 4.44
CA LYS A 297 27.97 45.73 4.22
C LYS A 297 29.18 44.78 4.13
N GLY A 298 29.17 43.59 4.73
CA GLY A 298 30.24 42.60 4.63
C GLY A 298 30.18 41.70 3.38
N ARG A 299 29.08 41.73 2.61
CA ARG A 299 28.94 40.98 1.35
C ARG A 299 29.37 41.72 0.10
N ASN A 300 29.56 43.02 0.22
CA ASN A 300 30.00 43.89 -0.88
C ASN A 300 31.52 44.23 -0.84
N LYS A 301 32.31 43.36 -0.22
CA LYS A 301 33.78 43.40 -0.27
C LYS A 301 34.34 42.15 -0.93
#